data_6c46be7b1ecdf3c2271218d5ddd2a6ca
#
_entry.id   6c46be7b1ecdf3c2271218d5ddd2a6ca
#
_cell.length_a   1.000
_cell.length_b   1.000
_cell.length_c   1.000
_cell.angle_alpha   90.00
_cell.angle_beta   90.00
_cell.angle_gamma   90.00
#
_symmetry.space_group_name_H-M   'P 1'
#
loop_
_entity.id
_entity.type
_entity.pdbx_description
1 polymer ?
#
loop_
_entity_poly.entity_id
_entity_poly.type
_entity_poly.pdbx_seq_one_letter_code
_entity_poly.pdbx_strand_id
1 'polypeptide(L)'
;PSEEVLTKQYFTSRITIKKAMELLVNEGYIVRHPGRGTYVSDKYKENAIENRLNLVGLILSNISSAFGLEILLSIEQELSNLGYNVIIKNSKGDIALETKYINELITIGCKGLIIQPVHNEYYNEKLIFHHINKFPIVLIDRDFSGMQLHCIRTDNFSAALEATKLLFEKGHEKIAFFCSKDSDVSSIENRKNGFQSAYFYSQKFLKGTYVANILSSPNSPFDKEVFNNDVKLVINFLEEEKDITCL
;
A
#
# COMPACT_ATOMS: atom_id res chain seq x y z
N PRO A 1 5.11 40.98 18.59
CA PRO A 1 6.18 41.84 19.12
C PRO A 1 6.55 42.90 18.11
N SER A 2 6.98 44.09 18.53
CA SER A 2 7.53 45.10 17.63
C SER A 2 8.93 44.73 17.15
N GLU A 3 9.38 45.33 16.03
CA GLU A 3 10.77 45.14 15.52
C GLU A 3 11.82 45.45 16.59
N GLU A 4 11.56 46.43 17.44
CA GLU A 4 12.45 46.82 18.54
C GLU A 4 12.52 45.73 19.63
N VAL A 5 11.39 45.11 19.99
CA VAL A 5 11.36 43.97 20.91
C VAL A 5 12.13 42.77 20.36
N LEU A 6 11.95 42.47 19.07
CA LEU A 6 12.66 41.39 18.41
C LEU A 6 14.18 41.65 18.32
N THR A 7 14.59 42.91 18.07
CA THR A 7 15.99 43.28 18.07
C THR A 7 16.65 43.00 19.42
N LYS A 8 15.98 43.33 20.51
CA LYS A 8 16.49 43.07 21.87
C LYS A 8 16.46 41.55 22.20
N GLN A 9 15.40 40.87 21.82
CA GLN A 9 15.22 39.44 22.11
C GLN A 9 16.25 38.57 21.41
N TYR A 10 16.58 38.89 20.14
CA TYR A 10 17.49 38.07 19.32
C TYR A 10 18.91 38.67 19.22
N PHE A 11 19.22 39.71 19.99
CA PHE A 11 20.54 40.34 20.04
C PHE A 11 21.12 40.70 18.64
N THR A 12 20.27 41.20 17.75
CA THR A 12 20.62 41.47 16.36
C THR A 12 20.28 42.90 15.92
N SER A 13 20.77 43.32 14.75
CA SER A 13 20.50 44.66 14.26
C SER A 13 19.07 44.86 13.77
N ARG A 14 18.54 46.08 13.87
CA ARG A 14 17.22 46.43 13.33
C ARG A 14 17.08 46.15 11.83
N ILE A 15 18.17 46.29 11.08
CA ILE A 15 18.23 46.02 9.65
C ILE A 15 18.03 44.51 9.40
N THR A 16 18.65 43.65 10.21
CA THR A 16 18.53 42.21 10.13
C THR A 16 17.08 41.75 10.42
N ILE A 17 16.49 42.31 11.47
CA ILE A 17 15.07 42.03 11.80
C ILE A 17 14.15 42.48 10.66
N LYS A 18 14.36 43.66 10.09
CA LYS A 18 13.56 44.19 8.98
C LYS A 18 13.63 43.29 7.75
N LYS A 19 14.85 42.84 7.37
CA LYS A 19 15.03 41.89 6.25
C LYS A 19 14.35 40.54 6.53
N ALA A 20 14.50 40.01 7.73
CA ALA A 20 13.82 38.75 8.12
C ALA A 20 12.29 38.87 8.03
N MET A 21 11.74 40.00 8.52
CA MET A 21 10.30 40.26 8.43
C MET A 21 9.82 40.44 6.98
N GLU A 22 10.65 41.01 6.09
CA GLU A 22 10.34 41.12 4.67
C GLU A 22 10.33 39.75 3.97
N LEU A 23 11.28 38.88 4.29
CA LEU A 23 11.28 37.49 3.80
C LEU A 23 10.01 36.75 4.24
N LEU A 24 9.68 36.83 5.53
CA LEU A 24 8.47 36.18 6.05
C LEU A 24 7.17 36.70 5.41
N VAL A 25 7.11 37.99 5.03
CA VAL A 25 5.97 38.54 4.25
C VAL A 25 5.97 37.97 2.85
N ASN A 26 7.12 37.93 2.16
CA ASN A 26 7.24 37.42 0.80
C ASN A 26 6.92 35.93 0.71
N GLU A 27 7.27 35.16 1.74
CA GLU A 27 6.95 33.73 1.86
C GLU A 27 5.53 33.47 2.36
N GLY A 28 4.77 34.53 2.73
CA GLY A 28 3.37 34.42 3.13
C GLY A 28 3.14 33.97 4.56
N TYR A 29 4.16 33.91 5.42
CA TYR A 29 4.02 33.56 6.85
C TYR A 29 3.36 34.65 7.68
N ILE A 30 3.59 35.92 7.32
CA ILE A 30 3.03 37.07 8.02
C ILE A 30 2.44 38.07 7.03
N VAL A 31 1.49 38.87 7.53
CA VAL A 31 0.86 39.97 6.77
C VAL A 31 1.05 41.27 7.52
N ARG A 32 1.43 42.35 6.82
CA ARG A 32 1.53 43.70 7.37
C ARG A 32 0.25 44.48 7.08
N HIS A 33 -0.38 45.00 8.11
CA HIS A 33 -1.49 45.92 7.98
C HIS A 33 -1.02 47.32 8.34
N PRO A 34 -1.00 48.29 7.38
CA PRO A 34 -0.59 49.66 7.66
C PRO A 34 -1.39 50.24 8.84
N GLY A 35 -0.67 50.77 9.82
CA GLY A 35 -1.28 51.36 11.03
C GLY A 35 -1.83 50.36 12.06
N ARG A 36 -1.88 49.06 11.76
CA ARG A 36 -2.40 48.00 12.64
C ARG A 36 -1.36 47.01 13.11
N GLY A 37 -0.20 46.95 12.47
CA GLY A 37 0.88 46.04 12.84
C GLY A 37 1.08 44.84 11.89
N THR A 38 1.87 43.89 12.36
CA THR A 38 2.21 42.65 11.63
C THR A 38 1.55 41.46 12.36
N TYR A 39 0.88 40.62 11.59
CA TYR A 39 0.13 39.46 12.08
C TYR A 39 0.60 38.21 11.34
N VAL A 40 0.46 37.06 12.01
CA VAL A 40 0.61 35.74 11.34
C VAL A 40 -0.50 35.59 10.31
N SER A 41 -0.16 35.21 9.06
CA SER A 41 -1.14 35.05 8.00
C SER A 41 -2.14 33.94 8.31
N ASP A 42 -3.36 34.07 7.84
CA ASP A 42 -4.38 33.03 8.04
C ASP A 42 -3.99 31.75 7.28
N LYS A 43 -3.36 31.89 6.10
CA LYS A 43 -2.78 30.78 5.36
C LYS A 43 -1.71 29.99 6.15
N TYR A 44 -0.90 30.68 6.96
CA TYR A 44 0.04 30.01 7.86
C TYR A 44 -0.67 29.35 9.05
N LYS A 45 -1.74 29.95 9.55
CA LYS A 45 -2.55 29.35 10.62
C LYS A 45 -3.28 28.10 10.11
N GLU A 46 -3.81 28.12 8.89
CA GLU A 46 -4.40 26.95 8.24
C GLU A 46 -3.37 25.84 8.06
N ASN A 47 -2.20 26.14 7.50
CA ASN A 47 -1.08 25.19 7.39
C ASN A 47 -0.57 24.71 8.77
N ALA A 48 -0.63 25.53 9.82
CA ALA A 48 -0.25 25.12 11.17
C ALA A 48 -1.33 24.24 11.84
N ILE A 49 -2.59 24.34 11.43
CA ILE A 49 -3.66 23.43 11.86
C ILE A 49 -3.54 22.10 11.09
N GLU A 50 -3.28 22.13 9.79
CA GLU A 50 -3.00 20.93 8.98
C GLU A 50 -1.76 20.17 9.49
N ASN A 51 -0.69 20.87 9.87
CA ASN A 51 0.48 20.26 10.52
C ASN A 51 0.22 19.72 11.95
N ARG A 52 -0.92 20.03 12.58
CA ARG A 52 -1.33 19.42 13.86
C ARG A 52 -2.04 18.10 13.69
N LEU A 53 -2.60 17.83 12.51
CA LEU A 53 -3.16 16.53 12.20
C LEU A 53 -2.03 15.61 11.79
N ASN A 54 -1.72 14.64 12.63
CA ASN A 54 -0.82 13.57 12.26
C ASN A 54 -1.57 12.65 11.29
N LEU A 55 -1.45 12.91 9.98
CA LEU A 55 -2.14 12.17 8.94
C LEU A 55 -1.24 11.08 8.38
N VAL A 56 -1.78 9.89 8.20
CA VAL A 56 -1.19 8.79 7.42
C VAL A 56 -2.17 8.39 6.33
N GLY A 57 -1.69 8.26 5.11
CA GLY A 57 -2.50 7.77 4.01
C GLY A 57 -2.44 6.25 3.93
N LEU A 58 -3.60 5.61 3.79
CA LEU A 58 -3.74 4.17 3.53
C LEU A 58 -4.37 3.97 2.16
N ILE A 59 -3.61 3.40 1.21
CA ILE A 59 -4.10 3.07 -0.13
C ILE A 59 -4.21 1.56 -0.24
N LEU A 60 -5.42 1.06 -0.48
CA LEU A 60 -5.69 -0.36 -0.69
C LEU A 60 -6.10 -0.61 -2.14
N SER A 61 -5.61 -1.68 -2.74
CA SER A 61 -5.96 -2.07 -4.11
C SER A 61 -7.34 -2.71 -4.18
N ASN A 62 -7.74 -3.40 -3.12
CA ASN A 62 -9.08 -3.97 -2.98
C ASN A 62 -9.45 -4.12 -1.50
N ILE A 63 -10.70 -3.87 -1.18
CA ILE A 63 -11.28 -4.09 0.16
C ILE A 63 -12.51 -4.95 -0.03
N SER A 64 -12.49 -6.15 0.52
CA SER A 64 -13.65 -7.03 0.52
C SER A 64 -13.92 -7.57 1.93
N SER A 65 -15.09 -8.14 2.15
CA SER A 65 -15.42 -8.80 3.42
C SER A 65 -14.51 -10.01 3.72
N ALA A 66 -13.92 -10.61 2.68
CA ALA A 66 -13.03 -11.75 2.82
C ALA A 66 -11.56 -11.34 3.01
N PHE A 67 -11.17 -10.12 2.61
CA PHE A 67 -9.79 -9.65 2.70
C PHE A 67 -9.72 -8.13 2.91
N GLY A 68 -8.82 -7.73 3.77
CA GLY A 68 -8.46 -6.33 3.96
C GLY A 68 -9.20 -5.61 5.09
N LEU A 69 -10.39 -6.05 5.49
CA LEU A 69 -11.16 -5.36 6.53
C LEU A 69 -10.47 -5.42 7.90
N GLU A 70 -10.02 -6.59 8.33
CA GLU A 70 -9.30 -6.74 9.61
C GLU A 70 -7.97 -5.99 9.61
N ILE A 71 -7.24 -6.03 8.50
CA ILE A 71 -5.99 -5.29 8.32
C ILE A 71 -6.26 -3.79 8.44
N LEU A 72 -7.31 -3.29 7.78
CA LEU A 72 -7.70 -1.88 7.83
C LEU A 72 -8.04 -1.43 9.24
N LEU A 73 -8.88 -2.19 9.95
CA LEU A 73 -9.28 -1.89 11.32
C LEU A 73 -8.09 -1.91 12.29
N SER A 74 -7.18 -2.88 12.13
CA SER A 74 -5.97 -2.98 12.95
C SER A 74 -5.01 -1.82 12.70
N ILE A 75 -4.81 -1.43 11.44
CA ILE A 75 -3.97 -0.26 11.09
C ILE A 75 -4.57 1.02 11.66
N GLU A 76 -5.88 1.22 11.52
CA GLU A 76 -6.57 2.41 12.05
C GLU A 76 -6.43 2.48 13.56
N GLN A 77 -6.72 1.39 14.26
CA GLN A 77 -6.64 1.32 15.72
C GLN A 77 -5.24 1.62 16.24
N GLU A 78 -4.20 1.01 15.64
CA GLU A 78 -2.83 1.22 16.10
C GLU A 78 -2.33 2.63 15.79
N LEU A 79 -2.64 3.17 14.62
CA LEU A 79 -2.30 4.55 14.29
C LEU A 79 -3.03 5.55 15.18
N SER A 80 -4.30 5.29 15.51
CA SER A 80 -5.07 6.09 16.44
C SER A 80 -4.45 6.09 17.84
N ASN A 81 -4.02 4.92 18.35
CA ASN A 81 -3.31 4.79 19.63
C ASN A 81 -2.01 5.62 19.66
N LEU A 82 -1.35 5.77 18.52
CA LEU A 82 -0.13 6.56 18.34
C LEU A 82 -0.41 8.06 18.06
N GLY A 83 -1.67 8.48 18.05
CA GLY A 83 -2.09 9.86 17.80
C GLY A 83 -2.05 10.26 16.32
N TYR A 84 -2.14 9.30 15.40
CA TYR A 84 -2.30 9.53 13.98
C TYR A 84 -3.75 9.33 13.53
N ASN A 85 -4.16 10.06 12.50
CA ASN A 85 -5.43 9.87 11.81
C ASN A 85 -5.18 9.24 10.45
N VAL A 86 -6.04 8.33 10.02
CA VAL A 86 -5.88 7.60 8.76
C VAL A 86 -6.83 8.15 7.70
N ILE A 87 -6.30 8.45 6.51
CA ILE A 87 -7.10 8.74 5.32
C ILE A 87 -7.04 7.52 4.41
N ILE A 88 -8.19 6.89 4.18
CA ILE A 88 -8.30 5.66 3.40
C ILE A 88 -8.69 5.98 1.95
N LYS A 89 -7.98 5.38 1.00
CA LYS A 89 -8.29 5.41 -0.43
C LYS A 89 -8.32 3.99 -0.98
N ASN A 90 -9.26 3.70 -1.87
CA ASN A 90 -9.35 2.42 -2.58
C ASN A 90 -9.06 2.63 -4.06
N SER A 91 -7.94 2.10 -4.55
CA SER A 91 -7.54 2.22 -5.96
C SER A 91 -8.28 1.25 -6.89
N LYS A 92 -9.03 0.29 -6.34
CA LYS A 92 -9.81 -0.70 -7.09
C LYS A 92 -8.98 -1.48 -8.14
N GLY A 93 -7.70 -1.67 -7.88
CA GLY A 93 -6.79 -2.30 -8.83
C GLY A 93 -6.37 -1.43 -10.01
N ASP A 94 -6.65 -0.12 -9.98
CA ASP A 94 -6.31 0.84 -11.03
C ASP A 94 -5.06 1.64 -10.64
N ILE A 95 -3.98 1.51 -11.44
CA ILE A 95 -2.70 2.18 -11.22
C ILE A 95 -2.81 3.71 -11.40
N ALA A 96 -3.72 4.19 -12.24
CA ALA A 96 -3.94 5.63 -12.41
C ALA A 96 -4.60 6.23 -11.16
N LEU A 97 -5.56 5.51 -10.57
CA LEU A 97 -6.16 5.89 -9.29
C LEU A 97 -5.14 5.82 -8.15
N GLU A 98 -4.30 4.80 -8.10
CA GLU A 98 -3.22 4.70 -7.11
C GLU A 98 -2.29 5.91 -7.20
N THR A 99 -1.82 6.24 -8.41
CA THR A 99 -0.98 7.41 -8.68
C THR A 99 -1.64 8.72 -8.24
N LYS A 100 -2.91 8.89 -8.57
CA LYS A 100 -3.70 10.05 -8.17
C LYS A 100 -3.77 10.16 -6.64
N TYR A 101 -4.06 9.07 -5.94
CA TYR A 101 -4.21 9.07 -4.48
C TYR A 101 -2.90 9.29 -3.75
N ILE A 102 -1.77 8.77 -4.26
CA ILE A 102 -0.44 9.08 -3.73
C ILE A 102 -0.22 10.60 -3.73
N ASN A 103 -0.44 11.26 -4.88
CA ASN A 103 -0.26 12.70 -5.00
C ASN A 103 -1.24 13.49 -4.10
N GLU A 104 -2.51 13.10 -4.05
CA GLU A 104 -3.52 13.76 -3.22
C GLU A 104 -3.13 13.69 -1.73
N LEU A 105 -2.79 12.51 -1.22
CA LEU A 105 -2.48 12.30 0.19
C LEU A 105 -1.23 13.06 0.63
N ILE A 106 -0.21 13.12 -0.23
CA ILE A 106 0.99 13.92 0.04
C ILE A 106 0.66 15.42 0.01
N THR A 107 -0.17 15.87 -0.93
CA THR A 107 -0.59 17.28 -1.03
C THR A 107 -1.43 17.71 0.17
N ILE A 108 -2.26 16.84 0.71
CA ILE A 108 -3.05 17.08 1.94
C ILE A 108 -2.14 17.17 3.18
N GLY A 109 -0.91 16.68 3.13
CA GLY A 109 0.05 16.75 4.22
C GLY A 109 0.16 15.47 5.04
N CYS A 110 -0.17 14.31 4.47
CA CYS A 110 0.14 13.02 5.09
C CYS A 110 1.63 12.90 5.35
N LYS A 111 2.00 12.42 6.54
CA LYS A 111 3.40 12.25 6.97
C LYS A 111 4.02 10.95 6.48
N GLY A 112 3.21 10.02 6.02
CA GLY A 112 3.62 8.74 5.45
C GLY A 112 2.46 8.06 4.74
N LEU A 113 2.78 7.04 3.95
CA LEU A 113 1.82 6.21 3.23
C LEU A 113 2.00 4.75 3.57
N ILE A 114 0.89 4.05 3.76
CA ILE A 114 0.79 2.60 3.77
C ILE A 114 0.06 2.21 2.49
N ILE A 115 0.67 1.37 1.66
CA ILE A 115 0.15 1.07 0.33
C ILE A 115 0.12 -0.44 0.08
N GLN A 116 -1.03 -0.96 -0.33
CA GLN A 116 -1.13 -2.24 -1.00
C GLN A 116 -1.03 -1.98 -2.51
N PRO A 117 0.11 -2.25 -3.15
CA PRO A 117 0.33 -1.90 -4.55
C PRO A 117 -0.60 -2.69 -5.49
N VAL A 118 -0.97 -2.06 -6.61
CA VAL A 118 -1.87 -2.68 -7.60
C VAL A 118 -1.16 -3.82 -8.33
N HIS A 119 0.06 -3.60 -8.82
CA HIS A 119 0.86 -4.57 -9.58
C HIS A 119 2.29 -4.67 -9.08
N ASN A 120 2.98 -5.76 -9.45
CA ASN A 120 4.41 -5.97 -9.15
C ASN A 120 5.33 -5.55 -10.30
N GLU A 121 4.92 -5.76 -11.55
CA GLU A 121 5.77 -5.56 -12.73
C GLU A 121 5.81 -4.10 -13.17
N TYR A 122 4.72 -3.37 -12.98
CA TYR A 122 4.64 -1.96 -13.34
C TYR A 122 4.77 -1.11 -12.09
N TYR A 123 5.99 -0.64 -11.85
CA TYR A 123 6.26 0.28 -10.77
C TYR A 123 5.47 1.57 -10.95
N ASN A 124 4.76 1.96 -9.91
CA ASN A 124 4.18 3.29 -9.89
C ASN A 124 5.31 4.32 -9.77
N GLU A 125 5.58 5.07 -10.85
CA GLU A 125 6.66 6.06 -10.91
C GLU A 125 6.60 7.08 -9.77
N LYS A 126 5.41 7.48 -9.33
CA LYS A 126 5.23 8.42 -8.22
C LYS A 126 5.61 7.81 -6.88
N LEU A 127 5.29 6.53 -6.67
CA LEU A 127 5.72 5.81 -5.49
C LEU A 127 7.25 5.76 -5.41
N ILE A 128 7.91 5.40 -6.52
CA ILE A 128 9.38 5.38 -6.62
C ILE A 128 9.95 6.77 -6.38
N PHE A 129 9.41 7.79 -7.03
CA PHE A 129 9.86 9.17 -6.89
C PHE A 129 9.84 9.61 -5.42
N HIS A 130 8.74 9.36 -4.71
CA HIS A 130 8.61 9.74 -3.30
C HIS A 130 9.50 8.90 -2.39
N HIS A 131 9.68 7.60 -2.68
CA HIS A 131 10.61 6.76 -1.93
C HIS A 131 12.06 7.23 -2.05
N ILE A 132 12.53 7.56 -3.27
CA ILE A 132 13.88 8.10 -3.50
C ILE A 132 14.07 9.43 -2.73
N ASN A 133 13.03 10.25 -2.66
CA ASN A 133 13.03 11.48 -1.88
C ASN A 133 12.83 11.27 -0.37
N LYS A 134 12.93 10.01 0.11
CA LYS A 134 12.87 9.62 1.53
C LYS A 134 11.52 9.93 2.20
N PHE A 135 10.45 10.03 1.42
CA PHE A 135 9.12 10.10 2.00
C PHE A 135 8.77 8.73 2.62
N PRO A 136 8.24 8.69 3.86
CA PRO A 136 7.93 7.43 4.54
C PRO A 136 6.86 6.62 3.80
N ILE A 137 7.22 5.45 3.29
CA ILE A 137 6.30 4.53 2.61
C ILE A 137 6.52 3.12 3.14
N VAL A 138 5.44 2.45 3.50
CA VAL A 138 5.41 1.04 3.86
C VAL A 138 4.45 0.32 2.93
N LEU A 139 4.90 -0.77 2.33
CA LEU A 139 4.06 -1.65 1.54
C LEU A 139 3.41 -2.72 2.43
N ILE A 140 2.23 -3.17 2.06
CA ILE A 140 1.53 -4.29 2.71
C ILE A 140 1.09 -5.32 1.67
N ASP A 141 1.12 -6.61 2.08
CA ASP A 141 0.68 -7.77 1.30
C ASP A 141 1.54 -8.08 0.07
N ARG A 142 1.98 -7.06 -0.66
CA ARG A 142 2.72 -7.18 -1.93
C ARG A 142 3.97 -6.33 -1.90
N ASP A 143 5.04 -6.83 -2.51
CA ASP A 143 6.32 -6.12 -2.65
C ASP A 143 6.69 -5.93 -4.13
N PHE A 144 7.68 -5.11 -4.38
CA PHE A 144 8.27 -4.93 -5.69
C PHE A 144 9.59 -5.70 -5.81
N SER A 145 9.71 -6.54 -6.83
CA SER A 145 10.96 -7.23 -7.13
C SER A 145 12.08 -6.22 -7.43
N GLY A 146 13.22 -6.37 -6.75
CA GLY A 146 14.42 -5.56 -7.02
C GLY A 146 14.45 -4.17 -6.35
N MET A 147 13.46 -3.80 -5.54
CA MET A 147 13.45 -2.55 -4.81
C MET A 147 13.37 -2.80 -3.30
N GLN A 148 14.27 -2.16 -2.53
CA GLN A 148 14.27 -2.25 -1.06
C GLN A 148 13.27 -1.24 -0.47
N LEU A 149 12.00 -1.60 -0.47
CA LEU A 149 10.95 -0.90 0.26
C LEU A 149 10.61 -1.68 1.53
N HIS A 150 10.26 -0.96 2.60
CA HIS A 150 9.71 -1.60 3.77
C HIS A 150 8.38 -2.26 3.40
N CYS A 151 8.28 -3.58 3.59
CA CYS A 151 7.09 -4.35 3.26
C CYS A 151 6.72 -5.29 4.40
N ILE A 152 5.45 -5.28 4.78
CA ILE A 152 4.86 -6.24 5.73
C ILE A 152 3.94 -7.16 4.93
N ARG A 153 4.28 -8.43 4.87
CA ARG A 153 3.53 -9.43 4.11
C ARG A 153 3.61 -10.81 4.74
N THR A 154 2.70 -11.67 4.38
CA THR A 154 2.78 -13.10 4.69
C THR A 154 3.97 -13.72 3.98
N ASP A 155 4.66 -14.65 4.63
CA ASP A 155 5.62 -15.54 3.96
C ASP A 155 4.85 -16.57 3.11
N ASN A 156 4.40 -16.10 1.95
CA ASN A 156 3.56 -16.87 1.04
C ASN A 156 4.29 -18.09 0.47
N PHE A 157 5.62 -18.02 0.33
CA PHE A 157 6.42 -19.13 -0.16
C PHE A 157 6.45 -20.28 0.86
N SER A 158 6.88 -19.98 2.09
CA SER A 158 6.97 -21.01 3.15
C SER A 158 5.59 -21.57 3.51
N ALA A 159 4.56 -20.73 3.57
CA ALA A 159 3.20 -21.19 3.85
C ALA A 159 2.68 -22.18 2.80
N ALA A 160 2.87 -21.89 1.51
CA ALA A 160 2.46 -22.80 0.44
C ALA A 160 3.31 -24.08 0.39
N LEU A 161 4.62 -23.96 0.65
CA LEU A 161 5.51 -25.11 0.73
C LEU A 161 5.09 -26.06 1.85
N GLU A 162 4.85 -25.55 3.05
CA GLU A 162 4.45 -26.33 4.21
C GLU A 162 3.05 -26.94 4.03
N ALA A 163 2.09 -26.18 3.52
CA ALA A 163 0.75 -26.68 3.22
C ALA A 163 0.79 -27.86 2.24
N THR A 164 1.59 -27.72 1.16
CA THR A 164 1.72 -28.79 0.16
C THR A 164 2.41 -30.03 0.74
N LYS A 165 3.46 -29.87 1.56
CA LYS A 165 4.10 -30.99 2.27
C LYS A 165 3.12 -31.71 3.20
N LEU A 166 2.30 -30.95 3.94
CA LEU A 166 1.25 -31.54 4.79
C LEU A 166 0.27 -32.39 4.01
N LEU A 167 -0.10 -31.97 2.78
CA LEU A 167 -0.95 -32.76 1.91
C LEU A 167 -0.25 -34.06 1.46
N PHE A 168 1.04 -34.03 1.16
CA PHE A 168 1.82 -35.24 0.89
C PHE A 168 1.86 -36.20 2.07
N GLU A 169 2.02 -35.71 3.30
CA GLU A 169 1.97 -36.52 4.51
C GLU A 169 0.61 -37.18 4.72
N LYS A 170 -0.47 -36.54 4.24
CA LYS A 170 -1.84 -37.10 4.23
C LYS A 170 -2.12 -38.07 3.07
N GLY A 171 -1.12 -38.33 2.22
CA GLY A 171 -1.21 -39.26 1.09
C GLY A 171 -1.70 -38.67 -0.21
N HIS A 172 -1.91 -37.36 -0.29
CA HIS A 172 -2.22 -36.70 -1.55
C HIS A 172 -0.94 -36.46 -2.35
N GLU A 173 -0.85 -36.94 -3.58
CA GLU A 173 0.30 -36.70 -4.47
C GLU A 173 -0.07 -35.90 -5.70
N LYS A 174 -1.34 -35.91 -6.06
CA LYS A 174 -1.89 -35.22 -7.23
C LYS A 174 -2.75 -34.06 -6.76
N ILE A 175 -2.11 -32.92 -6.58
CA ILE A 175 -2.70 -31.72 -5.99
C ILE A 175 -2.75 -30.64 -7.08
N ALA A 176 -3.89 -29.96 -7.25
CA ALA A 176 -4.00 -28.81 -8.13
C ALA A 176 -3.85 -27.49 -7.39
N PHE A 177 -3.21 -26.54 -8.04
CA PHE A 177 -3.07 -25.16 -7.58
C PHE A 177 -3.82 -24.24 -8.54
N PHE A 178 -4.92 -23.66 -8.06
CA PHE A 178 -5.68 -22.68 -8.83
C PHE A 178 -5.31 -21.26 -8.44
N CYS A 179 -5.11 -20.43 -9.44
CA CYS A 179 -4.86 -19.00 -9.21
C CYS A 179 -5.51 -18.13 -10.30
N SER A 180 -5.42 -16.83 -10.12
CA SER A 180 -5.91 -15.86 -11.08
C SER A 180 -5.19 -15.95 -12.42
N LYS A 181 -5.88 -15.62 -13.50
CA LYS A 181 -5.31 -15.46 -14.85
C LYS A 181 -4.22 -14.39 -14.87
N ASP A 182 -4.49 -13.29 -14.19
CA ASP A 182 -3.60 -12.12 -14.10
C ASP A 182 -2.76 -12.26 -12.82
N SER A 183 -1.82 -13.21 -12.82
CA SER A 183 -1.05 -13.61 -11.64
C SER A 183 0.22 -12.78 -11.37
N ASP A 184 0.34 -11.59 -11.95
CA ASP A 184 1.51 -10.70 -11.76
C ASP A 184 1.58 -10.07 -10.35
N VAL A 185 1.08 -10.81 -9.36
CA VAL A 185 1.04 -10.40 -7.96
C VAL A 185 2.03 -11.23 -7.17
N SER A 186 3.00 -10.59 -6.48
CA SER A 186 4.09 -11.26 -5.76
C SER A 186 3.59 -12.31 -4.76
N SER A 187 2.46 -12.08 -4.10
CA SER A 187 1.88 -13.03 -3.16
C SER A 187 1.41 -14.33 -3.83
N ILE A 188 0.85 -14.25 -5.05
CA ILE A 188 0.43 -15.42 -5.83
C ILE A 188 1.65 -16.15 -6.37
N GLU A 189 2.60 -15.43 -6.95
CA GLU A 189 3.83 -16.01 -7.50
C GLU A 189 4.64 -16.74 -6.42
N ASN A 190 4.78 -16.16 -5.22
CA ASN A 190 5.45 -16.80 -4.10
C ASN A 190 4.72 -18.08 -3.64
N ARG A 191 3.39 -18.10 -3.59
CA ARG A 191 2.61 -19.32 -3.26
C ARG A 191 2.81 -20.39 -4.31
N LYS A 192 2.76 -20.05 -5.60
CA LYS A 192 3.02 -20.96 -6.70
C LYS A 192 4.43 -21.55 -6.63
N ASN A 193 5.43 -20.71 -6.38
CA ASN A 193 6.81 -21.15 -6.21
C ASN A 193 6.97 -22.08 -4.99
N GLY A 194 6.32 -21.80 -3.87
CA GLY A 194 6.27 -22.66 -2.70
C GLY A 194 5.65 -24.02 -3.00
N PHE A 195 4.50 -24.03 -3.67
CA PHE A 195 3.81 -25.24 -4.13
C PHE A 195 4.72 -26.09 -5.03
N GLN A 196 5.32 -25.52 -6.07
CA GLN A 196 6.22 -26.22 -6.98
C GLN A 196 7.48 -26.75 -6.25
N SER A 197 8.04 -25.96 -5.34
CA SER A 197 9.21 -26.36 -4.55
C SER A 197 8.92 -27.55 -3.64
N ALA A 198 7.68 -27.68 -3.13
CA ALA A 198 7.29 -28.85 -2.36
C ALA A 198 7.41 -30.16 -3.15
N TYR A 199 6.97 -30.15 -4.39
CA TYR A 199 7.14 -31.31 -5.29
C TYR A 199 8.61 -31.61 -5.53
N PHE A 200 9.42 -30.60 -5.82
CA PHE A 200 10.84 -30.76 -6.06
C PHE A 200 11.58 -31.34 -4.83
N TYR A 201 11.39 -30.76 -3.66
CA TYR A 201 12.05 -31.23 -2.42
C TYR A 201 11.55 -32.62 -1.99
N SER A 202 10.31 -32.97 -2.29
CA SER A 202 9.76 -34.28 -1.98
C SER A 202 10.03 -35.34 -3.08
N GLN A 203 10.79 -34.97 -4.12
CA GLN A 203 11.09 -35.83 -5.28
C GLN A 203 9.84 -36.43 -5.93
N LYS A 204 8.75 -35.66 -5.93
CA LYS A 204 7.47 -36.03 -6.55
C LYS A 204 7.34 -35.38 -7.93
N PHE A 205 6.61 -36.04 -8.84
CA PHE A 205 6.38 -35.49 -10.16
C PHE A 205 5.21 -34.50 -10.14
N LEU A 206 5.49 -33.27 -10.59
CA LEU A 206 4.46 -32.26 -10.81
C LEU A 206 4.07 -32.23 -12.29
N LYS A 207 2.83 -32.57 -12.60
CA LYS A 207 2.26 -32.40 -13.94
C LYS A 207 2.00 -30.92 -14.19
N GLY A 208 2.44 -30.40 -15.33
CA GLY A 208 2.31 -28.97 -15.66
C GLY A 208 0.88 -28.44 -15.61
N THR A 209 -0.11 -29.27 -15.96
CA THR A 209 -1.55 -28.93 -15.87
C THR A 209 -2.06 -28.74 -14.46
N TYR A 210 -1.38 -29.22 -13.43
CA TYR A 210 -1.80 -29.05 -12.03
C TYR A 210 -1.66 -27.61 -11.51
N VAL A 211 -0.97 -26.73 -12.25
CA VAL A 211 -0.95 -25.28 -11.97
C VAL A 211 -1.86 -24.59 -12.97
N ALA A 212 -3.05 -24.23 -12.54
CA ALA A 212 -4.11 -23.68 -13.39
C ALA A 212 -4.38 -22.20 -13.10
N ASN A 213 -3.93 -21.33 -14.01
CA ASN A 213 -4.17 -19.88 -13.94
C ASN A 213 -5.51 -19.56 -14.65
N ILE A 214 -6.64 -19.89 -14.05
CA ILE A 214 -7.94 -19.83 -14.73
C ILE A 214 -8.97 -18.93 -14.05
N LEU A 215 -8.73 -18.50 -12.81
CA LEU A 215 -9.71 -17.73 -12.06
C LEU A 215 -9.72 -16.26 -12.43
N SER A 216 -10.89 -15.65 -12.48
CA SER A 216 -11.11 -14.23 -12.74
C SER A 216 -11.65 -13.47 -11.52
N SER A 217 -12.44 -14.13 -10.68
CA SER A 217 -13.11 -13.54 -9.51
C SER A 217 -12.16 -12.96 -8.45
N PRO A 218 -10.93 -13.46 -8.21
CA PRO A 218 -10.05 -12.89 -7.20
C PRO A 218 -9.62 -11.45 -7.50
N ASN A 219 -9.65 -11.03 -8.76
CA ASN A 219 -9.16 -9.72 -9.21
C ASN A 219 -10.26 -8.67 -9.38
N SER A 220 -11.54 -9.06 -9.18
CA SER A 220 -12.68 -8.18 -9.39
C SER A 220 -13.45 -7.94 -8.08
N PRO A 221 -14.17 -6.81 -7.92
CA PRO A 221 -15.22 -6.73 -6.93
C PRO A 221 -16.14 -7.93 -7.07
N PHE A 222 -16.71 -8.45 -5.96
CA PHE A 222 -17.54 -9.66 -6.03
C PHE A 222 -18.63 -9.52 -7.08
N ASP A 223 -18.51 -10.30 -8.14
CA ASP A 223 -19.47 -10.47 -9.21
C ASP A 223 -19.92 -11.93 -9.25
N LYS A 224 -21.21 -12.16 -9.03
CA LYS A 224 -21.78 -13.51 -8.94
C LYS A 224 -21.68 -14.26 -10.28
N GLU A 225 -21.74 -13.58 -11.41
CA GLU A 225 -21.63 -14.20 -12.73
C GLU A 225 -20.19 -14.65 -12.98
N VAL A 226 -19.22 -13.80 -12.70
CA VAL A 226 -17.78 -14.11 -12.78
C VAL A 226 -17.44 -15.27 -11.86
N PHE A 227 -17.91 -15.26 -10.61
CA PHE A 227 -17.72 -16.36 -9.67
C PHE A 227 -18.32 -17.67 -10.17
N ASN A 228 -19.57 -17.67 -10.67
CA ASN A 228 -20.21 -18.86 -11.21
C ASN A 228 -19.47 -19.41 -12.44
N ASN A 229 -18.88 -18.54 -13.25
CA ASN A 229 -18.05 -18.95 -14.38
C ASN A 229 -16.75 -19.62 -13.91
N ASP A 230 -16.08 -19.08 -12.91
CA ASP A 230 -14.90 -19.71 -12.31
C ASP A 230 -15.22 -21.09 -11.73
N VAL A 231 -16.37 -21.24 -11.05
CA VAL A 231 -16.83 -22.55 -10.57
C VAL A 231 -16.96 -23.55 -11.71
N LYS A 232 -17.54 -23.16 -12.86
CA LYS A 232 -17.64 -24.03 -14.03
C LYS A 232 -16.26 -24.40 -14.59
N LEU A 233 -15.34 -23.46 -14.65
CA LEU A 233 -13.98 -23.72 -15.12
C LEU A 233 -13.26 -24.74 -14.21
N VAL A 234 -13.41 -24.62 -12.89
CA VAL A 234 -12.84 -25.57 -11.93
C VAL A 234 -13.48 -26.97 -12.10
N ILE A 235 -14.81 -27.04 -12.25
CA ILE A 235 -15.51 -28.33 -12.49
C ILE A 235 -15.00 -29.00 -13.76
N ASN A 236 -14.96 -28.27 -14.88
CA ASN A 236 -14.47 -28.80 -16.15
C ASN A 236 -13.03 -29.31 -16.04
N PHE A 237 -12.17 -28.53 -15.37
CA PHE A 237 -10.79 -28.93 -15.11
C PHE A 237 -10.69 -30.25 -14.34
N LEU A 238 -11.52 -30.43 -13.29
CA LEU A 238 -11.55 -31.67 -12.49
C LEU A 238 -12.16 -32.85 -13.25
N GLU A 239 -13.05 -32.60 -14.20
CA GLU A 239 -13.57 -33.64 -15.10
C GLU A 239 -12.52 -34.14 -16.08
N GLU A 240 -11.62 -33.28 -16.54
CA GLU A 240 -10.49 -33.61 -17.41
C GLU A 240 -9.35 -34.30 -16.64
N GLU A 241 -8.99 -33.77 -15.46
CA GLU A 241 -7.89 -34.23 -14.60
C GLU A 241 -8.41 -35.08 -13.43
N LYS A 242 -9.00 -36.25 -13.77
CA LYS A 242 -9.68 -37.17 -12.80
C LYS A 242 -8.78 -37.75 -11.72
N ASP A 243 -7.48 -37.64 -11.87
CA ASP A 243 -6.51 -38.16 -10.92
C ASP A 243 -6.14 -37.18 -9.80
N ILE A 244 -6.62 -35.94 -9.84
CA ILE A 244 -6.44 -34.96 -8.76
C ILE A 244 -7.21 -35.38 -7.52
N THR A 245 -6.53 -35.38 -6.38
CA THR A 245 -7.08 -35.81 -5.10
C THR A 245 -7.22 -34.68 -4.09
N CYS A 246 -6.67 -33.51 -4.38
CA CYS A 246 -6.70 -32.32 -3.51
C CYS A 246 -6.53 -31.02 -4.32
N LEU A 247 -7.10 -29.94 -3.78
CA LEU A 247 -6.99 -28.57 -4.31
C LEU A 247 -6.32 -27.67 -3.27
#